data_401482a229d739d7ad500deee10b3e91
#
_entry.id   401482a229d739d7ad500deee10b3e91
#
_cell.length_a   1.000
_cell.length_b   1.000
_cell.length_c   1.000
_cell.angle_alpha   90.00
_cell.angle_beta   90.00
_cell.angle_gamma   90.00
#
_symmetry.space_group_name_H-M   'P 1'
#
loop_
_entity.id
_entity.type
_entity.pdbx_description
1 polymer ?
#
loop_
_entity_poly.entity_id
_entity_poly.type
_entity_poly.pdbx_seq_one_letter_code
_entity_poly.pdbx_strand_id
1 'polypeptide(L)'
;WDKASVSDSAACVLQPDERDHTTHLSVVDAEGNAVSLTYTLEDWYGSKVGINDLGFIFNNEMGDFNPVPGVTLRNGQIGTEPNLIAPGKRMLSSMTPTIVLKDEQVFLVVGSPGGRTIINTVFQTIVNVLFFHMTLPQAIGAMKIHHQWLPDEIVFEQHLMSPDTQKA
;
A
#
# COMPACT_ATOMS: atom_id res chain seq x y z
N TRP A 1 -11.18 -19.00 10.19
CA TRP A 1 -11.96 -18.03 10.98
C TRP A 1 -11.80 -18.29 12.48
N ASP A 2 -11.60 -19.50 12.93
CA ASP A 2 -11.53 -19.87 14.36
C ASP A 2 -10.33 -19.25 15.11
N LYS A 3 -9.42 -18.57 14.42
CA LYS A 3 -8.28 -17.86 15.01
C LYS A 3 -8.34 -16.34 14.80
N ALA A 4 -9.43 -15.84 14.24
CA ALA A 4 -9.62 -14.40 14.13
C ALA A 4 -9.95 -13.85 15.52
N SER A 5 -9.19 -12.88 15.99
CA SER A 5 -9.50 -12.11 17.19
C SER A 5 -10.11 -10.78 16.79
N VAL A 6 -11.11 -10.35 17.54
CA VAL A 6 -11.62 -8.98 17.43
C VAL A 6 -10.73 -8.11 18.30
N SER A 7 -10.29 -6.96 17.77
CA SER A 7 -9.57 -5.97 18.56
C SER A 7 -10.49 -5.42 19.66
N ASP A 8 -10.05 -5.51 20.91
CA ASP A 8 -10.83 -4.96 22.05
C ASP A 8 -10.83 -3.43 22.06
N SER A 9 -9.85 -2.80 21.41
CA SER A 9 -9.76 -1.35 21.23
C SER A 9 -8.76 -1.01 20.11
N ALA A 10 -9.25 -0.51 19.00
CA ALA A 10 -8.41 0.10 17.99
C ALA A 10 -8.25 1.60 18.29
N ALA A 11 -7.02 2.08 18.41
CA ALA A 11 -6.75 3.50 18.50
C ALA A 11 -7.02 4.17 17.14
N CYS A 12 -7.68 5.30 17.13
CA CYS A 12 -7.84 6.11 15.94
C CYS A 12 -6.68 7.11 15.85
N VAL A 13 -5.80 6.91 14.88
CA VAL A 13 -4.56 7.69 14.75
C VAL A 13 -4.55 8.45 13.43
N LEU A 14 -4.13 9.71 13.48
CA LEU A 14 -3.84 10.46 12.26
C LEU A 14 -2.63 9.84 11.57
N GLN A 15 -2.74 9.65 10.25
CA GLN A 15 -1.61 9.18 9.47
C GLN A 15 -0.43 10.13 9.66
N PRO A 16 0.72 9.65 10.12
CA PRO A 16 1.92 10.46 10.14
C PRO A 16 2.25 10.93 8.71
N ASP A 17 2.94 12.03 8.59
CA ASP A 17 3.46 12.52 7.31
C ASP A 17 4.57 11.55 6.83
N GLU A 18 4.16 10.35 6.42
CA GLU A 18 5.07 9.37 5.83
C GLU A 18 5.49 9.90 4.49
N ARG A 19 6.77 10.20 4.37
CA ARG A 19 7.38 10.59 3.11
C ARG A 19 7.43 9.37 2.22
N ASP A 20 6.43 9.23 1.38
CA ASP A 20 6.30 8.13 0.43
C ASP A 20 7.43 8.17 -0.60
N HIS A 21 8.19 7.09 -0.65
CA HIS A 21 9.31 6.93 -1.59
C HIS A 21 8.94 6.04 -2.78
N THR A 22 7.69 5.62 -2.82
CA THR A 22 7.09 4.83 -3.87
C THR A 22 6.45 5.75 -4.90
N THR A 23 6.49 5.36 -6.17
CA THR A 23 5.77 6.05 -7.25
C THR A 23 4.87 5.08 -7.99
N HIS A 24 3.82 5.63 -8.61
CA HIS A 24 2.91 4.85 -9.44
C HIS A 24 2.65 5.57 -10.77
N LEU A 25 2.56 4.80 -11.83
CA LEU A 25 2.09 5.30 -13.12
C LEU A 25 1.08 4.34 -13.76
N SER A 26 0.08 4.91 -14.40
CA SER A 26 -0.93 4.22 -15.19
C SER A 26 -0.85 4.72 -16.62
N VAL A 27 -0.77 3.81 -17.58
CA VAL A 27 -0.71 4.13 -19.01
C VAL A 27 -1.71 3.29 -19.76
N VAL A 28 -2.44 3.91 -20.69
CA VAL A 28 -3.31 3.22 -21.64
C VAL A 28 -3.05 3.80 -23.01
N ASP A 29 -2.83 2.96 -24.02
CA ASP A 29 -2.63 3.40 -25.40
C ASP A 29 -3.95 3.43 -26.19
N ALA A 30 -3.87 3.87 -27.46
CA ALA A 30 -5.02 3.98 -28.34
C ALA A 30 -5.63 2.61 -28.73
N GLU A 31 -4.85 1.57 -28.65
CA GLU A 31 -5.25 0.18 -28.93
C GLU A 31 -5.89 -0.49 -27.72
N GLY A 32 -5.87 0.17 -26.54
CA GLY A 32 -6.44 -0.38 -25.31
C GLY A 32 -5.46 -1.25 -24.49
N ASN A 33 -4.16 -1.28 -24.85
CA ASN A 33 -3.16 -1.89 -24.00
C ASN A 33 -2.97 -1.02 -22.76
N ALA A 34 -2.85 -1.66 -21.59
CA ALA A 34 -2.74 -0.96 -20.32
C ALA A 34 -1.55 -1.44 -19.49
N VAL A 35 -0.91 -0.49 -18.82
CA VAL A 35 0.14 -0.74 -17.83
C VAL A 35 -0.22 -0.06 -16.52
N SER A 36 -0.16 -0.81 -15.45
CA SER A 36 -0.23 -0.31 -14.07
C SER A 36 1.09 -0.67 -13.38
N LEU A 37 1.91 0.33 -13.09
CA LEU A 37 3.25 0.14 -12.55
C LEU A 37 3.43 0.90 -11.25
N THR A 38 3.68 0.16 -10.18
CA THR A 38 4.16 0.73 -8.91
C THR A 38 5.64 0.39 -8.78
N TYR A 39 6.47 1.39 -8.50
CA TYR A 39 7.92 1.28 -8.44
C TYR A 39 8.45 1.94 -7.17
N THR A 40 9.38 1.28 -6.51
CA THR A 40 9.99 1.78 -5.27
C THR A 40 11.44 1.37 -5.15
N LEU A 41 12.18 2.10 -4.35
CA LEU A 41 13.50 1.72 -3.83
C LEU A 41 13.44 1.41 -2.33
N GLU A 42 12.24 1.37 -1.75
CA GLU A 42 11.85 1.33 -0.35
C GLU A 42 12.12 2.66 0.36
N ASP A 43 13.33 3.13 0.46
CA ASP A 43 13.71 4.39 1.13
C ASP A 43 14.28 5.42 0.13
N TRP A 44 14.45 6.67 0.57
CA TRP A 44 15.10 7.72 -0.21
C TRP A 44 16.49 7.27 -0.70
N TYR A 45 16.63 7.26 -2.03
CA TYR A 45 17.84 6.77 -2.70
C TYR A 45 18.18 5.30 -2.38
N GLY A 46 17.20 4.50 -1.96
CA GLY A 46 17.35 3.08 -1.68
C GLY A 46 18.50 2.79 -0.73
N SER A 47 19.37 1.87 -1.10
CA SER A 47 20.56 1.52 -0.33
C SER A 47 21.65 2.60 -0.28
N LYS A 48 21.49 3.70 -1.02
CA LYS A 48 22.49 4.77 -1.22
C LYS A 48 23.79 4.28 -1.87
N VAL A 49 23.75 3.10 -2.46
CA VAL A 49 24.84 2.50 -3.23
C VAL A 49 24.50 2.62 -4.71
N GLY A 50 25.32 3.34 -5.44
CA GLY A 50 25.19 3.54 -6.89
C GLY A 50 26.31 2.88 -7.67
N ILE A 51 26.07 2.62 -8.94
CA ILE A 51 27.09 2.18 -9.89
C ILE A 51 27.35 3.32 -10.86
N ASN A 52 28.54 3.93 -10.78
CA ASN A 52 28.87 5.15 -11.50
C ASN A 52 28.71 5.00 -13.03
N ASP A 53 29.11 3.85 -13.58
CA ASP A 53 29.12 3.63 -15.04
C ASP A 53 27.74 3.25 -15.60
N LEU A 54 26.79 2.86 -14.74
CA LEU A 54 25.46 2.42 -15.15
C LEU A 54 24.34 3.41 -14.81
N GLY A 55 24.65 4.42 -13.99
CA GLY A 55 23.72 5.53 -13.69
C GLY A 55 22.49 5.15 -12.89
N PHE A 56 22.52 4.09 -12.08
CA PHE A 56 21.43 3.72 -11.20
C PHE A 56 21.87 3.49 -9.76
N ILE A 57 20.92 3.52 -8.85
CA ILE A 57 21.07 3.26 -7.41
C ILE A 57 20.35 1.96 -7.08
N PHE A 58 20.95 1.13 -6.25
CA PHE A 58 20.30 -0.10 -5.75
C PHE A 58 19.18 0.24 -4.75
N ASN A 59 18.13 -0.56 -4.81
CA ASN A 59 17.09 -0.53 -3.78
C ASN A 59 17.60 -1.06 -2.42
N ASN A 60 16.82 -0.88 -1.37
CA ASN A 60 17.02 -1.48 -0.05
C ASN A 60 15.82 -2.35 0.39
N GLU A 61 15.12 -2.95 -0.56
CA GLU A 61 13.92 -3.79 -0.37
C GLU A 61 14.14 -5.02 0.56
N MET A 62 15.36 -5.24 1.00
CA MET A 62 15.64 -6.22 2.05
C MET A 62 14.89 -5.91 3.36
N GLY A 63 14.49 -4.66 3.56
CA GLY A 63 13.68 -4.22 4.70
C GLY A 63 12.28 -4.82 4.72
N ASP A 64 11.75 -5.22 3.58
CA ASP A 64 10.45 -5.88 3.46
C ASP A 64 10.44 -7.34 3.94
N PHE A 65 11.61 -7.95 4.17
CA PHE A 65 11.68 -9.23 4.86
C PHE A 65 11.48 -9.08 6.37
N ASN A 66 10.96 -10.13 7.01
CA ASN A 66 10.89 -10.19 8.46
C ASN A 66 12.28 -10.33 9.06
N PRO A 67 12.72 -9.39 9.93
CA PRO A 67 14.09 -9.38 10.42
C PRO A 67 14.36 -10.44 11.50
N VAL A 68 13.32 -10.87 12.25
CA VAL A 68 13.47 -11.76 13.39
C VAL A 68 12.52 -12.95 13.28
N PRO A 69 13.05 -14.17 13.12
CA PRO A 69 12.24 -15.38 13.05
C PRO A 69 11.38 -15.60 14.31
N GLY A 70 10.11 -15.93 14.10
CA GLY A 70 9.18 -16.28 15.17
C GLY A 70 8.69 -15.11 16.04
N VAL A 71 9.19 -13.89 15.81
CA VAL A 71 8.79 -12.71 16.57
C VAL A 71 7.81 -11.85 15.77
N THR A 72 6.60 -11.71 16.27
CA THR A 72 5.62 -10.75 15.78
C THR A 72 5.57 -9.56 16.73
N LEU A 73 5.93 -8.40 16.24
CA LEU A 73 5.98 -7.18 17.02
C LEU A 73 4.69 -6.37 16.86
N ARG A 74 4.29 -5.66 17.91
CA ARG A 74 3.09 -4.80 17.89
C ARG A 74 3.18 -3.65 16.87
N ASN A 75 4.37 -3.29 16.43
CA ASN A 75 4.59 -2.29 15.37
C ASN A 75 4.30 -2.82 13.94
N GLY A 76 3.77 -4.04 13.82
CA GLY A 76 3.39 -4.62 12.52
C GLY A 76 4.47 -5.45 11.83
N GLN A 77 5.62 -5.66 12.45
CA GLN A 77 6.58 -6.65 11.97
C GLN A 77 6.12 -8.05 12.34
N ILE A 78 5.90 -8.89 11.33
CA ILE A 78 5.35 -10.24 11.50
C ILE A 78 6.45 -11.26 11.20
N GLY A 79 6.98 -11.92 12.23
CA GLY A 79 8.07 -12.90 12.16
C GLY A 79 7.65 -14.29 11.69
N THR A 80 6.66 -14.38 10.78
CA THR A 80 6.21 -15.66 10.22
C THR A 80 7.20 -16.20 9.17
N GLU A 81 7.32 -17.51 9.10
CA GLU A 81 8.24 -18.20 8.19
C GLU A 81 8.10 -17.78 6.71
N PRO A 82 6.88 -17.57 6.17
CA PRO A 82 6.74 -17.21 4.76
C PRO A 82 7.52 -15.98 4.31
N ASN A 83 7.78 -15.02 5.19
CA ASN A 83 8.51 -13.80 4.84
C ASN A 83 9.90 -13.69 5.49
N LEU A 84 10.43 -14.77 6.06
CA LEU A 84 11.81 -14.78 6.52
C LEU A 84 12.77 -14.74 5.34
N ILE A 85 13.89 -14.05 5.53
CA ILE A 85 14.95 -13.95 4.53
C ILE A 85 15.55 -15.32 4.24
N ALA A 86 15.71 -15.64 2.95
CA ALA A 86 16.42 -16.83 2.48
C ALA A 86 17.01 -16.59 1.09
N PRO A 87 18.09 -17.31 0.71
CA PRO A 87 18.66 -17.20 -0.63
C PRO A 87 17.62 -17.49 -1.73
N GLY A 88 17.56 -16.63 -2.75
CA GLY A 88 16.65 -16.77 -3.89
C GLY A 88 15.18 -16.47 -3.58
N LYS A 89 14.85 -16.07 -2.37
CA LYS A 89 13.48 -15.75 -1.95
C LYS A 89 13.14 -14.28 -2.26
N ARG A 90 11.88 -14.05 -2.64
CA ARG A 90 11.32 -12.71 -2.75
C ARG A 90 10.66 -12.32 -1.43
N MET A 91 10.80 -11.05 -1.04
CA MET A 91 10.08 -10.45 0.08
C MET A 91 8.59 -10.29 -0.24
N LEU A 92 7.79 -10.01 0.77
CA LEU A 92 6.42 -9.53 0.57
C LEU A 92 6.46 -8.16 -0.16
N SER A 93 5.34 -7.79 -0.75
CA SER A 93 5.13 -6.44 -1.28
C SER A 93 3.72 -5.97 -0.96
N SER A 94 3.58 -4.75 -0.49
CA SER A 94 2.30 -4.06 -0.35
C SER A 94 1.89 -3.30 -1.62
N MET A 95 2.76 -3.21 -2.62
CA MET A 95 2.42 -2.61 -3.90
C MET A 95 1.28 -3.37 -4.58
N THR A 96 0.27 -2.62 -5.03
CA THR A 96 -0.98 -3.18 -5.55
C THR A 96 -1.37 -2.51 -6.86
N PRO A 97 -0.50 -2.54 -7.90
CA PRO A 97 -0.89 -2.03 -9.22
C PRO A 97 -2.05 -2.87 -9.76
N THR A 98 -3.14 -2.22 -10.15
CA THR A 98 -4.37 -2.91 -10.52
C THR A 98 -4.93 -2.41 -11.84
N ILE A 99 -5.39 -3.33 -12.67
CA ILE A 99 -6.17 -3.08 -13.88
C ILE A 99 -7.53 -3.74 -13.69
N VAL A 100 -8.59 -2.95 -13.82
CA VAL A 100 -9.97 -3.43 -13.78
C VAL A 100 -10.51 -3.49 -15.20
N LEU A 101 -11.08 -4.63 -15.57
CA LEU A 101 -11.75 -4.82 -16.83
C LEU A 101 -13.27 -4.80 -16.64
N LYS A 102 -13.98 -4.22 -17.60
CA LYS A 102 -15.43 -4.29 -17.73
C LYS A 102 -15.76 -4.64 -19.16
N ASP A 103 -16.55 -5.70 -19.38
CA ASP A 103 -16.90 -6.19 -20.70
C ASP A 103 -15.66 -6.43 -21.59
N GLU A 104 -14.64 -7.06 -21.00
CA GLU A 104 -13.33 -7.37 -21.60
C GLU A 104 -12.47 -6.15 -22.01
N GLN A 105 -12.91 -4.95 -21.67
CA GLN A 105 -12.17 -3.72 -21.95
C GLN A 105 -11.58 -3.11 -20.68
N VAL A 106 -10.49 -2.39 -20.81
CA VAL A 106 -9.88 -1.66 -19.71
C VAL A 106 -10.83 -0.57 -19.22
N PHE A 107 -11.28 -0.70 -17.99
CA PHE A 107 -12.19 0.26 -17.35
C PHE A 107 -11.45 1.21 -16.41
N LEU A 108 -10.49 0.69 -15.63
CA LEU A 108 -9.73 1.47 -14.65
C LEU A 108 -8.32 0.91 -14.52
N VAL A 109 -7.34 1.79 -14.53
CA VAL A 109 -5.95 1.48 -14.20
C VAL A 109 -5.57 2.32 -13.00
N VAL A 110 -5.16 1.69 -11.90
CA VAL A 110 -4.98 2.37 -10.62
C VAL A 110 -3.87 1.76 -9.79
N GLY A 111 -3.22 2.59 -9.00
CA GLY A 111 -2.27 2.24 -7.97
C GLY A 111 -1.96 3.47 -7.12
N SER A 112 -1.10 3.33 -6.15
CA SER A 112 -0.76 4.41 -5.21
C SER A 112 0.65 4.19 -4.65
N PRO A 113 1.38 5.25 -4.28
CA PRO A 113 2.39 5.18 -3.23
C PRO A 113 1.73 5.03 -1.86
N GLY A 114 2.50 4.80 -0.78
CA GLY A 114 1.98 4.78 0.59
C GLY A 114 2.43 3.60 1.45
N GLY A 115 3.50 2.91 1.11
CA GLY A 115 4.01 1.80 1.89
C GLY A 115 2.91 0.77 2.17
N ARG A 116 2.65 0.44 3.43
CA ARG A 116 1.64 -0.56 3.81
C ARG A 116 0.20 -0.10 3.59
N THR A 117 -0.05 1.21 3.45
CA THR A 117 -1.40 1.74 3.20
C THR A 117 -1.84 1.58 1.76
N ILE A 118 -0.93 1.25 0.83
CA ILE A 118 -1.20 1.13 -0.62
C ILE A 118 -2.38 0.19 -0.89
N ILE A 119 -2.40 -0.98 -0.26
CA ILE A 119 -3.45 -1.99 -0.48
C ILE A 119 -4.84 -1.40 -0.20
N ASN A 120 -5.01 -0.75 0.96
CA ASN A 120 -6.29 -0.19 1.36
C ASN A 120 -6.66 1.05 0.53
N THR A 121 -5.68 1.86 0.15
CA THR A 121 -5.89 3.04 -0.71
C THR A 121 -6.40 2.62 -2.09
N VAL A 122 -5.76 1.65 -2.73
CA VAL A 122 -6.17 1.13 -4.04
C VAL A 122 -7.53 0.46 -3.95
N PHE A 123 -7.73 -0.41 -2.94
CA PHE A 123 -9.00 -1.09 -2.72
C PHE A 123 -10.17 -0.10 -2.55
N GLN A 124 -10.03 0.87 -1.65
CA GLN A 124 -11.09 1.85 -1.40
C GLN A 124 -11.35 2.75 -2.63
N THR A 125 -10.31 3.09 -3.40
CA THR A 125 -10.48 3.83 -4.65
C THR A 125 -11.31 3.03 -5.65
N ILE A 126 -11.03 1.74 -5.82
CA ILE A 126 -11.81 0.85 -6.70
C ILE A 126 -13.26 0.72 -6.22
N VAL A 127 -13.47 0.51 -4.93
CA VAL A 127 -14.81 0.42 -4.32
C VAL A 127 -15.60 1.71 -4.53
N ASN A 128 -14.97 2.86 -4.32
CA ASN A 128 -15.59 4.17 -4.52
C ASN A 128 -16.07 4.37 -5.97
N VAL A 129 -15.27 3.95 -6.94
CA VAL A 129 -15.65 4.04 -8.36
C VAL A 129 -16.75 3.04 -8.71
N LEU A 130 -16.59 1.76 -8.32
CA LEU A 130 -17.48 0.68 -8.79
C LEU A 130 -18.79 0.59 -8.03
N PHE A 131 -18.78 0.78 -6.72
CA PHE A 131 -19.95 0.57 -5.86
C PHE A 131 -20.63 1.86 -5.42
N PHE A 132 -19.86 2.93 -5.19
CA PHE A 132 -20.40 4.23 -4.83
C PHE A 132 -20.56 5.16 -6.03
N HIS A 133 -20.21 4.70 -7.24
CA HIS A 133 -20.35 5.44 -8.51
C HIS A 133 -19.70 6.82 -8.48
N MET A 134 -18.64 6.97 -7.70
CA MET A 134 -17.88 8.21 -7.66
C MET A 134 -17.10 8.41 -8.97
N THR A 135 -16.97 9.63 -9.41
CA THR A 135 -15.99 9.97 -10.44
C THR A 135 -14.58 9.73 -9.94
N LEU A 136 -13.62 9.48 -10.82
CA LEU A 136 -12.25 9.21 -10.41
C LEU A 136 -11.64 10.32 -9.51
N PRO A 137 -11.80 11.62 -9.81
CA PRO A 137 -11.37 12.68 -8.91
C PRO A 137 -12.02 12.62 -7.51
N GLN A 138 -13.32 12.31 -7.44
CA GLN A 138 -14.02 12.13 -6.17
C GLN A 138 -13.49 10.91 -5.40
N ALA A 139 -13.28 9.78 -6.09
CA ALA A 139 -12.76 8.56 -5.48
C ALA A 139 -11.33 8.74 -4.94
N ILE A 140 -10.49 9.49 -5.66
CA ILE A 140 -9.13 9.82 -5.22
C ILE A 140 -9.16 10.79 -4.03
N GLY A 141 -10.00 11.83 -4.09
CA GLY A 141 -10.13 12.84 -3.03
C GLY A 141 -10.94 12.37 -1.81
N ALA A 142 -11.62 11.24 -1.87
CA ALA A 142 -12.31 10.68 -0.72
C ALA A 142 -11.30 10.19 0.33
N MET A 143 -11.58 10.45 1.60
CA MET A 143 -10.78 9.98 2.72
C MET A 143 -10.54 8.47 2.64
N LYS A 144 -9.30 8.07 2.89
CA LYS A 144 -8.92 6.66 3.01
C LYS A 144 -8.68 6.33 4.48
N ILE A 145 -9.00 5.10 4.83
CA ILE A 145 -8.71 4.51 6.13
C ILE A 145 -7.81 3.30 5.97
N HIS A 146 -7.00 3.03 6.98
CA HIS A 146 -6.11 1.87 6.99
C HIS A 146 -6.14 1.19 8.36
N HIS A 147 -6.22 -0.13 8.34
CA HIS A 147 -6.02 -1.00 9.48
C HIS A 147 -5.40 -2.31 8.98
N GLN A 148 -4.34 -2.75 9.62
CA GLN A 148 -3.56 -3.92 9.18
C GLN A 148 -3.40 -4.99 10.25
N TRP A 149 -4.26 -4.99 11.30
CA TRP A 149 -4.20 -5.84 12.48
C TRP A 149 -3.12 -5.42 13.49
N LEU A 150 -1.89 -5.27 13.10
CA LEU A 150 -0.79 -4.78 13.96
C LEU A 150 -0.01 -3.67 13.22
N PRO A 151 0.18 -2.50 13.88
CA PRO A 151 -0.41 -2.13 15.18
C PRO A 151 -1.94 -2.14 15.12
N ASP A 152 -2.59 -2.36 16.26
CA ASP A 152 -4.05 -2.34 16.38
C ASP A 152 -4.54 -0.87 16.43
N GLU A 153 -4.48 -0.22 15.28
CA GLU A 153 -4.75 1.20 15.10
C GLU A 153 -5.48 1.43 13.78
N ILE A 154 -6.49 2.31 13.80
CA ILE A 154 -7.11 2.81 12.58
C ILE A 154 -6.42 4.11 12.20
N VAL A 155 -5.74 4.10 11.07
CA VAL A 155 -5.07 5.27 10.50
C VAL A 155 -5.98 5.88 9.43
N PHE A 156 -6.09 7.19 9.38
CA PHE A 156 -6.90 7.91 8.40
C PHE A 156 -6.19 9.19 7.91
N GLU A 157 -6.51 9.59 6.70
CA GLU A 157 -5.95 10.81 6.10
C GLU A 157 -6.41 12.05 6.86
N GLN A 158 -5.47 12.97 7.08
CA GLN A 158 -5.75 14.22 7.80
C GLN A 158 -6.79 15.07 7.08
N HIS A 159 -7.57 15.82 7.86
CA HIS A 159 -8.52 16.84 7.40
C HIS A 159 -9.78 16.36 6.66
N LEU A 160 -9.99 15.06 6.52
CA LEU A 160 -11.12 14.52 5.77
C LEU A 160 -12.19 13.82 6.63
N MET A 161 -11.90 13.56 7.90
CA MET A 161 -12.87 12.96 8.83
C MET A 161 -13.58 14.04 9.63
N SER A 162 -14.93 13.98 9.67
CA SER A 162 -15.69 14.91 10.50
C SER A 162 -15.42 14.71 11.99
N PRO A 163 -15.46 15.78 12.81
CA PRO A 163 -15.28 15.65 14.25
C PRO A 163 -16.25 14.67 14.93
N ASP A 164 -17.44 14.52 14.38
CA ASP A 164 -18.46 13.61 14.92
C ASP A 164 -18.09 12.14 14.62
N THR A 165 -17.57 11.86 13.44
CA THR A 165 -17.09 10.53 13.06
C THR A 165 -15.87 10.11 13.88
N GLN A 166 -15.00 11.07 14.25
CA GLN A 166 -13.84 10.80 15.10
C GLN A 166 -14.21 10.44 16.54
N LYS A 167 -15.40 10.83 16.99
CA LYS A 167 -15.87 10.59 18.36
C LYS A 167 -16.73 9.33 18.50
N ALA A 168 -17.19 8.78 17.39
CA ALA A 168 -18.00 7.57 17.33
C ALA A 168 -17.15 6.31 17.37
#